data_5afd1d783ce822d6b127a63e36b494fa
#
_entry.id   5afd1d783ce822d6b127a63e36b494fa
#
_cell.length_a   1.000
_cell.length_b   1.000
_cell.length_c   1.000
_cell.angle_alpha   90.00
_cell.angle_beta   90.00
_cell.angle_gamma   90.00
#
_symmetry.space_group_name_H-M   'P 1'
#
loop_
_entity.id
_entity.type
_entity.pdbx_description
1 polymer ?
#
loop_
_entity_poly.entity_id
_entity_poly.type
_entity_poly.pdbx_seq_one_letter_code
_entity_poly.pdbx_strand_id
1 'polypeptide(L)'
;METRVYSWGDGRPWHSYAAYCRRHFGGRVRKIAVDAGLSCPNRDGTIGSEGCTFCDNRAFTPSYCSPRKSLTRQIDEGIAFHAARGRDEGLCLVYFQPFSNTHAPVARLRELYAEALAHPRISGLVIGTRPDCVDDEKLDLLAELARKRYVAVSYTHLTLPTS
;
A
#
# COMPACT_ATOMS: atom_id res chain seq x y z
N MET A 1 6.32 -28.01 27.76
CA MET A 1 5.55 -26.74 27.72
C MET A 1 4.74 -26.76 26.43
N GLU A 2 3.43 -26.83 26.51
CA GLU A 2 2.58 -26.72 25.34
C GLU A 2 2.71 -25.31 24.74
N THR A 3 3.08 -25.26 23.47
CA THR A 3 3.19 -23.98 22.75
C THR A 3 1.77 -23.47 22.47
N ARG A 4 1.35 -22.41 23.15
CA ARG A 4 0.04 -21.78 22.93
C ARG A 4 -0.07 -21.32 21.46
N VAL A 5 -1.08 -21.80 20.75
CA VAL A 5 -1.39 -21.37 19.40
C VAL A 5 -2.58 -20.39 19.48
N TYR A 6 -2.39 -19.19 18.92
CA TYR A 6 -3.42 -18.15 18.86
C TYR A 6 -4.33 -18.35 17.64
N SER A 7 -5.47 -17.65 17.62
CA SER A 7 -6.49 -17.75 16.56
C SER A 7 -5.97 -17.45 15.13
N TRP A 8 -4.88 -16.71 15.03
CA TRP A 8 -4.20 -16.44 13.76
C TRP A 8 -3.17 -17.50 13.33
N GLY A 9 -3.11 -18.63 14.05
CA GLY A 9 -2.40 -19.84 13.62
C GLY A 9 -0.90 -19.88 13.89
N ASP A 10 -0.38 -19.09 14.85
CA ASP A 10 0.99 -19.21 15.34
C ASP A 10 1.11 -18.89 16.85
N GLY A 11 2.28 -19.16 17.45
CA GLY A 11 2.53 -18.98 18.89
C GLY A 11 2.85 -17.55 19.32
N ARG A 12 2.74 -16.55 18.44
CA ARG A 12 3.02 -15.14 18.75
C ARG A 12 1.80 -14.46 19.33
N PRO A 13 1.95 -13.61 20.35
CA PRO A 13 0.82 -12.88 20.95
C PRO A 13 0.27 -11.76 20.06
N TRP A 14 0.79 -11.55 18.84
CA TRP A 14 0.30 -10.61 17.86
C TRP A 14 0.17 -11.24 16.47
N HIS A 15 -0.79 -10.76 15.67
CA HIS A 15 -0.97 -11.19 14.29
C HIS A 15 0.11 -10.57 13.37
N SER A 16 1.17 -11.31 13.14
CA SER A 16 2.28 -10.85 12.29
C SER A 16 1.91 -10.84 10.82
N TYR A 17 2.00 -9.66 10.17
CA TYR A 17 1.78 -9.52 8.72
C TYR A 17 2.72 -10.44 7.90
N ALA A 18 3.97 -10.59 8.33
CA ALA A 18 4.90 -11.50 7.67
C ALA A 18 4.48 -12.98 7.79
N ALA A 19 3.91 -13.38 8.92
CA ALA A 19 3.37 -14.74 9.10
C ALA A 19 2.09 -14.93 8.27
N TYR A 20 1.20 -13.93 8.25
CA TYR A 20 0.03 -13.90 7.38
C TYR A 20 0.45 -14.08 5.91
N CYS A 21 1.39 -13.28 5.41
CA CYS A 21 1.85 -13.37 4.03
C CYS A 21 2.43 -14.74 3.69
N ARG A 22 3.22 -15.34 4.56
CA ARG A 22 3.75 -16.69 4.33
C ARG A 22 2.64 -17.74 4.21
N ARG A 23 1.60 -17.66 5.05
CA ARG A 23 0.46 -18.58 4.97
C ARG A 23 -0.40 -18.34 3.74
N HIS A 24 -0.68 -17.08 3.42
CA HIS A 24 -1.58 -16.71 2.33
C HIS A 24 -0.95 -16.90 0.94
N PHE A 25 0.34 -16.59 0.80
CA PHE A 25 1.05 -16.60 -0.48
C PHE A 25 2.06 -17.75 -0.61
N GLY A 26 2.21 -18.59 0.40
CA GLY A 26 3.19 -19.68 0.40
C GLY A 26 4.65 -19.23 0.51
N GLY A 27 4.93 -17.94 0.68
CA GLY A 27 6.30 -17.44 0.68
C GLY A 27 6.45 -15.99 1.16
N ARG A 28 7.63 -15.44 0.87
CA ARG A 28 7.92 -14.03 1.17
C ARG A 28 7.18 -13.11 0.21
N VAL A 29 6.70 -12.00 0.73
CA VAL A 29 6.06 -10.93 -0.03
C VAL A 29 6.86 -9.65 0.15
N ARG A 30 7.08 -8.94 -0.96
CA ARG A 30 7.74 -7.63 -0.98
C ARG A 30 6.77 -6.55 -1.37
N LYS A 31 6.87 -5.43 -0.68
CA LYS A 31 6.14 -4.21 -1.04
C LYS A 31 7.07 -3.34 -1.89
N ILE A 32 6.65 -3.07 -3.10
CA ILE A 32 7.31 -2.12 -4.01
C ILE A 32 6.56 -0.80 -3.84
N ALA A 33 7.17 0.14 -3.15
CA ALA A 33 6.57 1.46 -2.96
C ALA A 33 6.49 2.21 -4.29
N VAL A 34 5.40 2.94 -4.49
CA VAL A 34 5.21 3.84 -5.62
C VAL A 34 4.59 5.15 -5.17
N ASP A 35 4.88 6.21 -5.90
CA ASP A 35 4.25 7.53 -5.77
C ASP A 35 3.38 7.78 -7.00
N ALA A 36 2.07 7.77 -6.81
CA ALA A 36 1.08 7.99 -7.87
C ALA A 36 0.79 9.47 -8.15
N GLY A 37 1.47 10.39 -7.46
CA GLY A 37 1.23 11.82 -7.58
C GLY A 37 -0.10 12.28 -6.98
N LEU A 38 -0.70 11.47 -6.10
CA LEU A 38 -1.91 11.84 -5.38
C LEU A 38 -1.59 12.76 -4.19
N SER A 39 -2.59 13.42 -3.65
CA SER A 39 -2.45 14.34 -2.54
C SER A 39 -3.13 13.83 -1.26
N CYS A 40 -3.30 14.71 -0.31
CA CYS A 40 -3.99 14.46 0.95
C CYS A 40 -4.87 15.68 1.28
N PRO A 41 -6.07 15.51 1.82
CA PRO A 41 -6.95 16.62 2.20
C PRO A 41 -6.32 17.69 3.08
N ASN A 42 -5.33 17.31 3.89
CA ASN A 42 -4.59 18.26 4.75
C ASN A 42 -3.48 19.05 4.00
N ARG A 43 -3.31 18.83 2.68
CA ARG A 43 -2.25 19.45 1.88
C ARG A 43 -2.74 20.17 0.63
N ASP A 44 -3.89 19.79 0.11
CA ASP A 44 -4.42 20.35 -1.15
C ASP A 44 -5.50 21.42 -0.95
N GLY A 45 -5.72 21.82 0.29
CA GLY A 45 -6.72 22.83 0.63
C GLY A 45 -8.12 22.29 0.92
N THR A 46 -8.37 21.00 0.76
CA THR A 46 -9.69 20.39 1.07
C THR A 46 -10.04 20.55 2.55
N ILE A 47 -9.07 20.26 3.45
CA ILE A 47 -9.19 20.46 4.90
C ILE A 47 -8.13 21.46 5.37
N GLY A 48 -6.92 21.39 4.83
CA GLY A 48 -5.80 22.25 5.18
C GLY A 48 -4.69 22.20 4.12
N SER A 49 -3.71 23.10 4.23
CA SER A 49 -2.62 23.24 3.24
C SER A 49 -1.24 22.85 3.78
N GLU A 50 -1.04 22.83 5.09
CA GLU A 50 0.28 22.64 5.70
C GLU A 50 0.65 21.16 5.91
N GLY A 51 -0.33 20.27 5.87
CA GLY A 51 -0.17 18.85 6.19
C GLY A 51 -0.17 18.59 7.70
N CYS A 52 0.06 17.32 8.08
CA CYS A 52 0.16 16.92 9.47
C CYS A 52 1.61 17.09 9.96
N THR A 53 1.80 17.59 11.20
CA THR A 53 3.11 17.87 11.79
C THR A 53 4.03 16.64 11.88
N PHE A 54 3.45 15.46 11.95
CA PHE A 54 4.14 14.17 12.04
C PHE A 54 4.31 13.48 10.66
N CYS A 55 3.84 14.08 9.57
CA CYS A 55 3.86 13.46 8.25
C CYS A 55 5.06 13.93 7.43
N ASP A 56 6.13 13.14 7.44
CA ASP A 56 7.26 13.31 6.52
C ASP A 56 7.33 12.15 5.52
N ASN A 57 6.67 12.30 4.37
CA ASN A 57 6.68 11.30 3.32
C ASN A 57 8.09 11.05 2.76
N ARG A 58 9.02 12.03 2.83
CA ARG A 58 10.38 11.88 2.32
C ARG A 58 11.19 10.88 3.13
N ALA A 59 10.92 10.78 4.44
CA ALA A 59 11.66 9.89 5.34
C ALA A 59 11.51 8.40 4.98
N PHE A 60 10.41 8.02 4.32
CA PHE A 60 10.12 6.62 3.99
C PHE A 60 9.83 6.35 2.49
N THR A 61 9.91 7.40 1.65
CA THR A 61 9.78 7.23 0.19
C THR A 61 11.14 6.87 -0.41
N PRO A 62 11.27 5.70 -1.04
CA PRO A 62 12.51 5.30 -1.69
C PRO A 62 12.91 6.27 -2.81
N SER A 63 14.21 6.37 -3.06
CA SER A 63 14.79 7.30 -4.05
C SER A 63 14.33 7.06 -5.50
N TYR A 64 13.86 5.86 -5.81
CA TYR A 64 13.33 5.53 -7.13
C TYR A 64 11.88 6.02 -7.33
N CYS A 65 11.13 6.27 -6.26
CA CYS A 65 9.76 6.79 -6.34
C CYS A 65 9.75 8.27 -6.75
N SER A 66 8.90 8.60 -7.73
CA SER A 66 8.69 9.97 -8.15
C SER A 66 7.38 10.08 -8.93
N PRO A 67 6.50 11.07 -8.64
CA PRO A 67 5.27 11.28 -9.38
C PRO A 67 5.48 11.71 -10.84
N ARG A 68 6.73 12.02 -11.22
CA ARG A 68 7.12 12.33 -12.61
C ARG A 68 7.39 11.10 -13.46
N LYS A 69 7.46 9.90 -12.84
CA LYS A 69 7.67 8.63 -13.52
C LYS A 69 6.33 7.88 -13.64
N SER A 70 6.15 7.06 -14.69
CA SER A 70 5.05 6.11 -14.74
C SER A 70 5.13 5.11 -13.57
N LEU A 71 4.00 4.53 -13.18
CA LEU A 71 4.00 3.49 -12.14
C LEU A 71 4.81 2.28 -12.57
N THR A 72 4.68 1.86 -13.84
CA THR A 72 5.47 0.76 -14.42
C THR A 72 6.96 0.99 -14.20
N ARG A 73 7.48 2.17 -14.53
CA ARG A 73 8.89 2.50 -14.32
C ARG A 73 9.30 2.46 -12.86
N GLN A 74 8.47 3.00 -11.96
CA GLN A 74 8.75 2.95 -10.52
C GLN A 74 8.75 1.50 -10.01
N ILE A 75 7.87 0.65 -10.53
CA ILE A 75 7.83 -0.79 -10.19
C ILE A 75 9.10 -1.48 -10.64
N ASP A 76 9.54 -1.29 -11.89
CA ASP A 76 10.78 -1.87 -12.42
C ASP A 76 12.00 -1.45 -11.59
N GLU A 77 12.15 -0.16 -11.33
CA GLU A 77 13.24 0.38 -10.53
C GLU A 77 13.17 -0.13 -9.08
N GLY A 78 11.98 -0.29 -8.52
CA GLY A 78 11.76 -0.85 -7.18
C GLY A 78 12.12 -2.34 -7.09
N ILE A 79 11.78 -3.13 -8.10
CA ILE A 79 12.19 -4.54 -8.20
C ILE A 79 13.72 -4.63 -8.27
N ALA A 80 14.36 -3.83 -9.14
CA ALA A 80 15.82 -3.77 -9.26
C ALA A 80 16.48 -3.34 -7.95
N PHE A 81 15.91 -2.36 -7.25
CA PHE A 81 16.39 -1.88 -5.94
C PHE A 81 16.39 -2.99 -4.87
N HIS A 82 15.38 -3.85 -4.89
CA HIS A 82 15.31 -4.99 -3.98
C HIS A 82 16.26 -6.11 -4.41
N ALA A 83 16.38 -6.41 -5.70
CA ALA A 83 17.29 -7.41 -6.24
C ALA A 83 18.75 -7.09 -5.90
N ALA A 84 19.16 -5.82 -6.06
CA ALA A 84 20.51 -5.36 -5.69
C ALA A 84 20.86 -5.55 -4.20
N ARG A 85 19.87 -5.85 -3.36
CA ARG A 85 20.05 -6.15 -1.92
C ARG A 85 19.85 -7.63 -1.59
N GLY A 86 19.97 -8.51 -2.59
CA GLY A 86 19.72 -9.95 -2.41
C GLY A 86 18.28 -10.28 -2.03
N ARG A 87 17.33 -9.47 -2.49
CA ARG A 87 15.91 -9.59 -2.16
C ARG A 87 15.06 -9.71 -3.43
N ASP A 88 15.46 -10.53 -4.37
CA ASP A 88 14.82 -10.77 -5.67
C ASP A 88 13.75 -11.86 -5.65
N GLU A 89 13.77 -12.73 -4.65
CA GLU A 89 12.81 -13.82 -4.51
C GLU A 89 11.51 -13.38 -3.84
N GLY A 90 10.40 -14.01 -4.23
CA GLY A 90 9.07 -13.86 -3.65
C GLY A 90 8.13 -13.01 -4.49
N LEU A 91 6.87 -12.96 -4.03
CA LEU A 91 5.81 -12.20 -4.67
C LEU A 91 5.99 -10.69 -4.41
N CYS A 92 5.63 -9.87 -5.38
CA CYS A 92 5.65 -8.43 -5.27
C CYS A 92 4.22 -7.86 -5.19
N LEU A 93 4.00 -6.97 -4.22
CA LEU A 93 2.81 -6.13 -4.14
C LEU A 93 3.21 -4.69 -4.38
N VAL A 94 2.45 -3.95 -5.18
CA VAL A 94 2.63 -2.50 -5.28
C VAL A 94 2.07 -1.85 -4.03
N TYR A 95 2.85 -0.98 -3.42
CA TYR A 95 2.43 -0.21 -2.26
C TYR A 95 2.33 1.28 -2.61
N PHE A 96 1.12 1.74 -2.79
CA PHE A 96 0.78 3.15 -2.88
C PHE A 96 0.95 3.75 -1.49
N GLN A 97 2.12 4.31 -1.23
CA GLN A 97 2.55 4.66 0.13
C GLN A 97 2.39 6.15 0.45
N PRO A 98 2.88 7.11 -0.37
CA PRO A 98 2.80 8.51 -0.02
C PRO A 98 1.36 9.03 -0.05
N PHE A 99 1.01 9.88 0.92
CA PHE A 99 -0.27 10.59 1.00
C PHE A 99 -1.50 9.68 1.17
N SER A 100 -2.63 10.10 0.60
CA SER A 100 -3.92 9.39 0.67
C SER A 100 -4.28 8.84 -0.71
N ASN A 101 -4.04 7.56 -0.92
CA ASN A 101 -4.11 6.98 -2.26
C ASN A 101 -5.51 6.54 -2.70
N THR A 102 -6.55 7.00 -2.01
CA THR A 102 -7.94 7.01 -2.47
C THR A 102 -8.48 8.44 -2.64
N HIS A 103 -7.63 9.47 -2.44
CA HIS A 103 -8.02 10.87 -2.57
C HIS A 103 -7.91 11.35 -4.02
N ALA A 104 -8.77 10.81 -4.87
CA ALA A 104 -8.95 11.18 -6.28
C ALA A 104 -10.30 10.66 -6.79
N PRO A 105 -10.78 11.11 -7.97
CA PRO A 105 -11.94 10.52 -8.64
C PRO A 105 -11.73 9.04 -8.94
N VAL A 106 -12.79 8.23 -8.82
CA VAL A 106 -12.74 6.77 -8.99
C VAL A 106 -12.18 6.36 -10.35
N ALA A 107 -12.51 7.10 -11.42
CA ALA A 107 -11.96 6.85 -12.75
C ALA A 107 -10.42 6.91 -12.75
N ARG A 108 -9.86 7.93 -12.09
CA ARG A 108 -8.40 8.09 -11.99
C ARG A 108 -7.76 6.99 -11.14
N LEU A 109 -8.39 6.60 -10.04
CA LEU A 109 -7.93 5.49 -9.20
C LEU A 109 -7.93 4.17 -9.98
N ARG A 110 -8.99 3.92 -10.77
CA ARG A 110 -9.09 2.75 -11.63
C ARG A 110 -7.94 2.64 -12.63
N GLU A 111 -7.58 3.75 -13.29
CA GLU A 111 -6.44 3.80 -14.20
C GLU A 111 -5.11 3.46 -13.50
N LEU A 112 -4.84 4.11 -12.37
CA LEU A 112 -3.61 3.91 -11.61
C LEU A 112 -3.47 2.47 -11.09
N TYR A 113 -4.54 1.92 -10.53
CA TYR A 113 -4.52 0.56 -10.02
C TYR A 113 -4.44 -0.47 -11.14
N ALA A 114 -5.10 -0.22 -12.29
CA ALA A 114 -4.99 -1.08 -13.46
C ALA A 114 -3.58 -1.07 -14.05
N GLU A 115 -2.93 0.11 -14.17
CA GLU A 115 -1.53 0.22 -14.61
C GLU A 115 -0.60 -0.61 -13.71
N ALA A 116 -0.74 -0.47 -12.40
CA ALA A 116 0.08 -1.21 -11.44
C ALA A 116 -0.14 -2.74 -11.54
N LEU A 117 -1.39 -3.18 -11.68
CA LEU A 117 -1.76 -4.60 -11.78
C LEU A 117 -1.45 -5.23 -13.15
N ALA A 118 -1.27 -4.42 -14.20
CA ALA A 118 -0.86 -4.90 -15.52
C ALA A 118 0.59 -5.40 -15.55
N HIS A 119 1.42 -4.99 -14.57
CA HIS A 119 2.81 -5.41 -14.52
C HIS A 119 2.93 -6.91 -14.14
N PRO A 120 3.66 -7.73 -14.94
CA PRO A 120 3.65 -9.20 -14.80
C PRO A 120 4.22 -9.73 -13.47
N ARG A 121 5.08 -8.96 -12.79
CA ARG A 121 5.69 -9.32 -11.51
C ARG A 121 4.80 -8.96 -10.30
N ILE A 122 3.64 -8.32 -10.52
CA ILE A 122 2.79 -7.80 -9.45
C ILE A 122 1.62 -8.73 -9.19
N SER A 123 1.50 -9.16 -7.94
CA SER A 123 0.45 -10.08 -7.48
C SER A 123 -0.72 -9.38 -6.78
N GLY A 124 -0.59 -8.09 -6.47
CA GLY A 124 -1.63 -7.32 -5.80
C GLY A 124 -1.20 -5.95 -5.34
N LEU A 125 -2.09 -5.28 -4.63
CA LEU A 125 -1.94 -3.90 -4.17
C LEU A 125 -1.97 -3.80 -2.65
N VAL A 126 -1.23 -2.84 -2.13
CA VAL A 126 -1.39 -2.29 -0.78
C VAL A 126 -1.62 -0.78 -0.94
N ILE A 127 -2.72 -0.28 -0.43
CA ILE A 127 -3.17 1.10 -0.63
C ILE A 127 -3.13 1.82 0.71
N GLY A 128 -2.19 2.73 0.86
CA GLY A 128 -2.10 3.62 2.01
C GLY A 128 -3.11 4.76 1.86
N THR A 129 -4.02 4.90 2.82
CA THR A 129 -5.04 5.95 2.77
C THR A 129 -5.53 6.35 4.15
N ARG A 130 -6.51 7.24 4.18
CA ARG A 130 -7.23 7.73 5.38
C ARG A 130 -8.69 7.29 5.30
N PRO A 131 -9.36 7.06 6.44
CA PRO A 131 -10.78 6.69 6.45
C PRO A 131 -11.69 7.72 5.81
N ASP A 132 -11.38 9.01 5.99
CA ASP A 132 -12.14 10.14 5.43
C ASP A 132 -11.93 10.38 3.91
N CYS A 133 -11.05 9.60 3.30
CA CYS A 133 -10.81 9.60 1.85
C CYS A 133 -11.46 8.40 1.15
N VAL A 134 -12.36 7.69 1.81
CA VAL A 134 -13.03 6.51 1.30
C VAL A 134 -14.55 6.74 1.31
N ASP A 135 -15.20 6.43 0.21
CA ASP A 135 -16.66 6.44 0.01
C ASP A 135 -17.09 5.13 -0.67
N ASP A 136 -18.39 4.96 -0.85
CA ASP A 136 -18.97 3.72 -1.39
C ASP A 136 -18.45 3.40 -2.80
N GLU A 137 -18.32 4.39 -3.68
CA GLU A 137 -17.78 4.17 -5.03
C GLU A 137 -16.33 3.65 -5.01
N LYS A 138 -15.52 4.14 -4.09
CA LYS A 138 -14.15 3.68 -3.91
C LYS A 138 -14.10 2.28 -3.29
N LEU A 139 -15.00 2.00 -2.34
CA LEU A 139 -15.14 0.66 -1.79
C LEU A 139 -15.56 -0.35 -2.85
N ASP A 140 -16.48 -0.01 -3.73
CA ASP A 140 -16.90 -0.85 -4.86
C ASP A 140 -15.74 -1.13 -5.81
N LEU A 141 -14.94 -0.11 -6.15
CA LEU A 141 -13.72 -0.30 -6.94
C LEU A 141 -12.74 -1.27 -6.27
N LEU A 142 -12.47 -1.06 -4.97
CA LEU A 142 -11.56 -1.93 -4.24
C LEU A 142 -12.09 -3.36 -4.13
N ALA A 143 -13.39 -3.54 -3.92
CA ALA A 143 -14.04 -4.84 -3.88
C ALA A 143 -13.99 -5.54 -5.25
N GLU A 144 -14.19 -4.82 -6.36
CA GLU A 144 -14.04 -5.36 -7.71
C GLU A 144 -12.61 -5.89 -7.94
N LEU A 145 -11.60 -5.11 -7.57
CA LEU A 145 -10.20 -5.49 -7.70
C LEU A 145 -9.85 -6.68 -6.80
N ALA A 146 -10.37 -6.70 -5.57
CA ALA A 146 -10.12 -7.76 -4.59
C ALA A 146 -10.68 -9.14 -5.00
N ARG A 147 -11.67 -9.19 -5.89
CA ARG A 147 -12.16 -10.46 -6.48
C ARG A 147 -11.13 -11.10 -7.41
N LYS A 148 -10.21 -10.33 -7.97
CA LYS A 148 -9.27 -10.79 -9.02
C LYS A 148 -7.83 -10.84 -8.55
N ARG A 149 -7.46 -10.01 -7.60
CA ARG A 149 -6.09 -9.81 -7.11
C ARG A 149 -6.10 -9.54 -5.61
N TYR A 150 -4.97 -9.73 -4.96
CA TYR A 150 -4.83 -9.34 -3.57
C TYR A 150 -4.90 -7.81 -3.43
N VAL A 151 -5.77 -7.31 -2.56
CA VAL A 151 -5.87 -5.90 -2.20
C VAL A 151 -5.88 -5.77 -0.69
N ALA A 152 -4.97 -4.97 -0.16
CA ALA A 152 -4.93 -4.59 1.24
C ALA A 152 -5.01 -3.07 1.36
N VAL A 153 -5.78 -2.59 2.34
CA VAL A 153 -5.84 -1.18 2.69
C VAL A 153 -5.05 -0.96 3.99
N SER A 154 -4.17 0.02 3.97
CA SER A 154 -3.37 0.43 5.12
C SER A 154 -3.78 1.84 5.53
N TYR A 155 -4.34 1.98 6.72
CA TYR A 155 -4.63 3.29 7.28
C TYR A 155 -3.40 3.83 8.00
N THR A 156 -2.92 4.99 7.56
CA THR A 156 -1.70 5.59 8.11
C THR A 156 -1.96 6.50 9.31
N HIS A 157 -3.20 6.93 9.52
CA HIS A 157 -3.58 7.83 10.60
C HIS A 157 -4.95 7.43 11.19
N LEU A 158 -4.94 6.52 12.14
CA LEU A 158 -6.02 6.39 13.08
C LEU A 158 -5.69 7.31 14.27
N THR A 159 -6.25 8.51 14.29
CA THR A 159 -6.32 9.29 15.52
C THR A 159 -7.35 8.62 16.42
N LEU A 160 -6.88 7.98 17.47
CA LEU A 160 -7.78 7.62 18.57
C LEU A 160 -8.35 8.94 19.12
N PRO A 161 -9.67 9.03 19.36
CA PRO A 161 -10.22 10.19 20.05
C PRO A 161 -9.52 10.28 21.42
N THR A 162 -8.77 11.34 21.63
CA THR A 162 -8.30 11.70 22.96
C THR A 162 -9.51 12.23 23.71
N SER A 163 -10.06 11.41 24.59
CA SER A 163 -11.03 11.83 25.62
C SER A 163 -10.40 12.82 26.58
#